data_e9ac84faa3a191415c906516b595cef4
#
_entry.id   e9ac84faa3a191415c906516b595cef4
#
_cell.length_a   1.000
_cell.length_b   1.000
_cell.length_c   1.000
_cell.angle_alpha   90.00
_cell.angle_beta   90.00
_cell.angle_gamma   90.00
#
_symmetry.space_group_name_H-M   'P 1'
#
loop_
_entity.id
_entity.type
_entity.pdbx_description
1 polymer ?
#
loop_
_entity_poly.entity_id
_entity_poly.type
_entity_poly.pdbx_seq_one_letter_code
_entity_poly.pdbx_strand_id
1 'polypeptide(L)'
;MKILNLAAILVCSYISGILFSQTVVAQENMDGLVDRGSELFHADIGCQVCHSETGEGLIGPSLHFGPTPVDIFDQLESNPVMAVIVSEMDPSDDDLVAISMYIRTLADLPLDAGLPREWLEALAIAKENQAKQLEFAKTPRDLQVEAIETFASIQETWTRRAEEGSLTSHYQTEVIATFDPGEPKFQPEPGKTYFYENVGTTSSPSVLFDGYVPPESNQIVVGDAETMEVIASYMLPLNLRAVVHTSMMSPDGRYAYIIGARPGGDIDTSTFLGTSATLLKVDALTLQPITQLAIGGRLHHGQVFRDYVMIDYFARDPDGLAIALLDPDTDEIVSGVKDANLGGYVYTAWTDKDYEYIYALMEPAGYAPGRATGMFGAVSMYQGRLMAMRPFWIAKIDPDTWTVVQEYPIPGYRPNWLIVDSAKENMYVINTLSNASKINIETGGIEWTNGTGIGPYGGSLNADETELWVADKGEAAGHLGRTITVMDTESGHAVETLYGGYKVDHVLLAPNGREMWATSNGEGRLYVYDTDDRELIKVIDMPGNGDAHGLIWVHYDKNSVPRVVRDQGNFHGGINPMIGNPLDY
;
A
#
# COMPACT_ATOMS: atom_id res chain seq x y z
N MET A 1 -51.98 43.37 -28.62
CA MET A 1 -51.76 41.96 -28.12
C MET A 1 -51.34 40.98 -29.20
N LYS A 2 -51.24 41.26 -30.48
CA LYS A 2 -50.78 40.30 -31.54
C LYS A 2 -49.33 40.49 -31.95
N ILE A 3 -48.61 41.53 -31.55
CA ILE A 3 -47.20 41.77 -31.91
C ILE A 3 -46.24 41.15 -30.88
N LEU A 4 -46.68 41.00 -29.61
CA LEU A 4 -45.85 40.35 -28.58
C LEU A 4 -45.69 38.83 -28.79
N ASN A 5 -46.68 38.16 -29.40
CA ASN A 5 -46.56 36.68 -29.62
C ASN A 5 -45.66 36.33 -30.78
N LEU A 6 -45.43 37.20 -31.77
CA LEU A 6 -44.50 36.89 -32.87
C LEU A 6 -43.01 36.99 -32.44
N ALA A 7 -42.70 37.95 -31.56
CA ALA A 7 -41.34 38.11 -31.03
C ALA A 7 -40.92 36.95 -30.11
N ALA A 8 -41.85 36.44 -29.30
CA ALA A 8 -41.58 35.29 -28.42
C ALA A 8 -41.34 33.98 -29.20
N ILE A 9 -42.09 33.76 -30.29
CA ILE A 9 -41.91 32.58 -31.15
C ILE A 9 -40.58 32.66 -31.92
N LEU A 10 -40.18 33.82 -32.40
CA LEU A 10 -38.90 34.02 -33.10
C LEU A 10 -37.70 33.86 -32.16
N VAL A 11 -37.78 34.35 -30.92
CA VAL A 11 -36.71 34.18 -29.91
C VAL A 11 -36.58 32.72 -29.47
N CYS A 12 -37.69 32.03 -29.23
CA CYS A 12 -37.66 30.60 -28.91
C CYS A 12 -37.10 29.74 -30.06
N SER A 13 -37.46 30.07 -31.32
CA SER A 13 -36.93 29.35 -32.49
C SER A 13 -35.43 29.62 -32.70
N TYR A 14 -34.96 30.83 -32.41
CA TYR A 14 -33.55 31.18 -32.53
C TYR A 14 -32.70 30.54 -31.43
N ILE A 15 -33.17 30.53 -30.18
CA ILE A 15 -32.52 29.84 -29.06
C ILE A 15 -32.51 28.33 -29.26
N SER A 16 -33.62 27.75 -29.74
CA SER A 16 -33.67 26.31 -30.06
C SER A 16 -32.73 25.93 -31.22
N GLY A 17 -32.61 26.79 -32.24
CA GLY A 17 -31.69 26.59 -33.36
C GLY A 17 -30.22 26.71 -32.96
N ILE A 18 -29.88 27.63 -32.05
CA ILE A 18 -28.52 27.79 -31.53
C ILE A 18 -28.17 26.59 -30.62
N LEU A 19 -29.08 26.17 -29.74
CA LEU A 19 -28.87 25.00 -28.88
C LEU A 19 -28.74 23.71 -29.71
N PHE A 20 -29.54 23.56 -30.76
CA PHE A 20 -29.47 22.40 -31.65
C PHE A 20 -28.18 22.38 -32.49
N SER A 21 -27.71 23.55 -32.98
CA SER A 21 -26.45 23.64 -33.70
C SER A 21 -25.23 23.39 -32.79
N GLN A 22 -25.27 23.87 -31.54
CA GLN A 22 -24.20 23.61 -30.58
C GLN A 22 -24.13 22.12 -30.17
N THR A 23 -25.30 21.47 -30.00
CA THR A 23 -25.34 20.01 -29.70
C THR A 23 -24.85 19.16 -30.87
N VAL A 24 -25.18 19.51 -32.10
CA VAL A 24 -24.73 18.79 -33.31
C VAL A 24 -23.20 18.95 -33.50
N VAL A 25 -22.69 20.17 -33.37
CA VAL A 25 -21.24 20.44 -33.48
C VAL A 25 -20.46 19.74 -32.34
N ALA A 26 -21.02 19.70 -31.11
CA ALA A 26 -20.40 18.99 -30.00
C ALA A 26 -20.39 17.48 -30.23
N GLN A 27 -21.44 16.92 -30.82
CA GLN A 27 -21.52 15.48 -31.11
C GLN A 27 -20.57 15.08 -32.25
N GLU A 28 -20.50 15.86 -33.33
CA GLU A 28 -19.53 15.63 -34.42
C GLU A 28 -18.08 15.69 -33.92
N ASN A 29 -17.79 16.58 -32.96
CA ASN A 29 -16.47 16.67 -32.36
C ASN A 29 -16.16 15.46 -31.45
N MET A 30 -17.16 14.93 -30.74
CA MET A 30 -17.02 13.74 -29.90
C MET A 30 -16.77 12.47 -30.73
N ASP A 31 -17.55 12.27 -31.79
CA ASP A 31 -17.40 11.13 -32.70
C ASP A 31 -16.00 11.15 -33.35
N GLY A 32 -15.51 12.34 -33.75
CA GLY A 32 -14.16 12.52 -34.29
C GLY A 32 -13.05 12.20 -33.29
N LEU A 33 -13.24 12.50 -31.99
CA LEU A 33 -12.28 12.12 -30.96
C LEU A 33 -12.26 10.60 -30.72
N VAL A 34 -13.43 9.97 -30.70
CA VAL A 34 -13.54 8.49 -30.55
C VAL A 34 -12.88 7.79 -31.74
N ASP A 35 -13.13 8.25 -32.98
CA ASP A 35 -12.51 7.69 -34.18
C ASP A 35 -10.98 7.84 -34.13
N ARG A 36 -10.48 9.01 -33.75
CA ARG A 36 -9.05 9.26 -33.56
C ARG A 36 -8.45 8.38 -32.48
N GLY A 37 -9.14 8.22 -31.35
CA GLY A 37 -8.73 7.33 -30.27
C GLY A 37 -8.66 5.87 -30.71
N SER A 38 -9.59 5.42 -31.52
CA SER A 38 -9.61 4.10 -32.12
C SER A 38 -8.39 3.87 -33.02
N GLU A 39 -8.06 4.83 -33.89
CA GLU A 39 -6.88 4.75 -34.76
C GLU A 39 -5.60 4.60 -33.94
N LEU A 40 -5.44 5.39 -32.88
CA LEU A 40 -4.25 5.36 -32.03
C LEU A 40 -4.18 4.08 -31.19
N PHE A 41 -5.32 3.62 -30.66
CA PHE A 41 -5.41 2.42 -29.87
C PHE A 41 -5.00 1.18 -30.70
N HIS A 42 -5.43 1.12 -31.96
CA HIS A 42 -5.17 0.02 -32.90
C HIS A 42 -3.94 0.21 -33.80
N ALA A 43 -3.12 1.22 -33.54
CA ALA A 43 -1.86 1.39 -34.27
C ALA A 43 -0.93 0.16 -34.07
N ASP A 44 0.03 -0.03 -34.97
CA ASP A 44 0.96 -1.17 -34.95
C ASP A 44 1.72 -1.30 -33.61
N ILE A 45 1.98 -0.16 -32.94
CA ILE A 45 2.56 -0.06 -31.60
C ILE A 45 1.57 0.66 -30.67
N GLY A 46 0.29 0.38 -30.84
CA GLY A 46 -0.77 0.98 -30.02
C GLY A 46 -1.09 0.18 -28.76
N CYS A 47 -2.06 0.69 -28.00
CA CYS A 47 -2.48 0.10 -26.73
C CYS A 47 -2.94 -1.36 -26.86
N GLN A 48 -3.56 -1.73 -28.00
CA GLN A 48 -4.05 -3.08 -28.29
C GLN A 48 -2.98 -4.16 -28.15
N VAL A 49 -1.70 -3.84 -28.42
CA VAL A 49 -0.60 -4.82 -28.38
C VAL A 49 -0.46 -5.46 -26.99
N CYS A 50 -0.68 -4.66 -25.96
CA CYS A 50 -0.59 -5.11 -24.57
C CYS A 50 -1.95 -5.30 -23.90
N HIS A 51 -2.97 -4.55 -24.32
CA HIS A 51 -4.27 -4.52 -23.64
C HIS A 51 -5.39 -5.24 -24.41
N SER A 52 -5.08 -5.96 -25.49
CA SER A 52 -5.99 -6.59 -26.44
C SER A 52 -6.78 -5.59 -27.31
N GLU A 53 -7.38 -6.09 -28.40
CA GLU A 53 -8.20 -5.27 -29.32
C GLU A 53 -9.45 -4.69 -28.64
N THR A 54 -9.94 -5.37 -27.59
CA THR A 54 -11.13 -4.98 -26.84
C THR A 54 -10.83 -4.22 -25.55
N GLY A 55 -9.55 -4.05 -25.18
CA GLY A 55 -9.16 -3.44 -23.92
C GLY A 55 -9.36 -4.29 -22.67
N GLU A 56 -9.73 -5.57 -22.83
CA GLU A 56 -9.94 -6.51 -21.70
C GLU A 56 -8.64 -6.93 -21.00
N GLY A 57 -7.49 -6.61 -21.61
CA GLY A 57 -6.19 -7.01 -21.13
C GLY A 57 -5.62 -8.22 -21.88
N LEU A 58 -4.29 -8.33 -21.94
CA LEU A 58 -3.54 -9.46 -22.53
C LEU A 58 -2.27 -9.68 -21.71
N ILE A 59 -1.19 -8.93 -22.00
CA ILE A 59 0.01 -8.81 -21.17
C ILE A 59 -0.04 -7.57 -20.28
N GLY A 60 -0.82 -6.56 -20.66
CA GLY A 60 -1.22 -5.42 -19.86
C GLY A 60 -2.58 -5.68 -19.20
N PRO A 61 -2.93 -4.91 -18.16
CA PRO A 61 -4.20 -5.05 -17.46
C PRO A 61 -5.40 -4.65 -18.33
N SER A 62 -6.61 -5.02 -17.89
CA SER A 62 -7.83 -4.49 -18.49
C SER A 62 -7.90 -2.97 -18.37
N LEU A 63 -8.38 -2.30 -19.40
CA LEU A 63 -8.63 -0.86 -19.44
C LEU A 63 -10.11 -0.50 -19.22
N HIS A 64 -10.96 -1.47 -18.92
CA HIS A 64 -12.41 -1.27 -18.77
C HIS A 64 -12.81 -0.42 -17.56
N PHE A 65 -11.86 -0.08 -16.67
CA PHE A 65 -12.07 0.93 -15.64
C PHE A 65 -12.13 2.37 -16.21
N GLY A 66 -11.80 2.59 -17.48
CA GLY A 66 -11.88 3.87 -18.18
C GLY A 66 -10.81 4.87 -17.75
N PRO A 67 -9.51 4.57 -17.97
CA PRO A 67 -8.43 5.48 -17.59
C PRO A 67 -8.61 6.87 -18.19
N THR A 68 -8.33 7.90 -17.39
CA THR A 68 -8.32 9.28 -17.85
C THR A 68 -7.04 9.59 -18.64
N PRO A 69 -6.97 10.69 -19.39
CA PRO A 69 -5.74 11.11 -20.05
C PRO A 69 -4.57 11.31 -19.09
N VAL A 70 -4.83 11.72 -17.85
CA VAL A 70 -3.82 11.85 -16.79
C VAL A 70 -3.29 10.48 -16.40
N ASP A 71 -4.17 9.49 -16.20
CA ASP A 71 -3.75 8.11 -15.88
C ASP A 71 -2.87 7.53 -17.00
N ILE A 72 -3.21 7.77 -18.28
CA ILE A 72 -2.43 7.32 -19.43
C ILE A 72 -1.09 8.04 -19.48
N PHE A 73 -1.09 9.36 -19.35
CA PHE A 73 0.12 10.18 -19.33
C PHE A 73 1.10 9.69 -18.24
N ASP A 74 0.60 9.49 -17.03
CA ASP A 74 1.42 9.03 -15.91
C ASP A 74 2.05 7.65 -16.19
N GLN A 75 1.30 6.73 -16.79
CA GLN A 75 1.83 5.43 -17.19
C GLN A 75 2.86 5.52 -18.32
N LEU A 76 2.65 6.38 -19.30
CA LEU A 76 3.61 6.58 -20.38
C LEU A 76 4.94 7.16 -19.89
N GLU A 77 4.90 8.04 -18.89
CA GLU A 77 6.09 8.67 -18.32
C GLU A 77 6.80 7.79 -17.28
N SER A 78 6.06 7.04 -16.48
CA SER A 78 6.61 6.30 -15.34
C SER A 78 6.86 4.82 -15.61
N ASN A 79 6.14 4.22 -16.58
CA ASN A 79 6.22 2.79 -16.86
C ASN A 79 7.15 2.51 -18.06
N PRO A 80 8.34 1.92 -17.83
CA PRO A 80 9.30 1.69 -18.91
C PRO A 80 8.80 0.74 -20.00
N VAL A 81 7.80 -0.10 -19.71
CA VAL A 81 7.19 -0.97 -20.73
C VAL A 81 6.28 -0.16 -21.66
N MET A 82 5.59 0.84 -21.12
CA MET A 82 4.73 1.72 -21.91
C MET A 82 5.50 2.90 -22.55
N ALA A 83 6.69 3.22 -22.07
CA ALA A 83 7.51 4.30 -22.61
C ALA A 83 7.88 4.09 -24.10
N VAL A 84 7.83 2.85 -24.60
CA VAL A 84 8.01 2.56 -26.02
C VAL A 84 6.95 3.26 -26.89
N ILE A 85 5.74 3.44 -26.37
CA ILE A 85 4.65 4.12 -27.07
C ILE A 85 5.00 5.60 -27.26
N VAL A 86 5.60 6.24 -26.25
CA VAL A 86 6.06 7.64 -26.35
C VAL A 86 7.12 7.78 -27.44
N SER A 87 8.08 6.86 -27.52
CA SER A 87 9.17 6.94 -28.51
C SER A 87 8.71 6.75 -29.95
N GLU A 88 7.61 6.05 -30.16
CA GLU A 88 7.13 5.68 -31.51
C GLU A 88 5.89 6.49 -31.95
N MET A 89 5.01 6.85 -31.01
CA MET A 89 3.77 7.56 -31.32
C MET A 89 3.80 9.04 -30.94
N ASP A 90 4.55 9.40 -29.88
CA ASP A 90 4.63 10.76 -29.31
C ASP A 90 3.24 11.43 -29.18
N PRO A 91 2.30 10.83 -28.41
CA PRO A 91 0.92 11.25 -28.39
C PRO A 91 0.77 12.67 -27.79
N SER A 92 0.06 13.52 -28.51
CA SER A 92 -0.33 14.85 -28.04
C SER A 92 -1.37 14.79 -26.93
N ASP A 93 -1.63 15.91 -26.26
CA ASP A 93 -2.68 16.01 -25.25
C ASP A 93 -4.06 15.63 -25.83
N ASP A 94 -4.35 16.07 -27.04
CA ASP A 94 -5.59 15.72 -27.73
C ASP A 94 -5.62 14.23 -28.09
N ASP A 95 -4.49 13.60 -28.40
CA ASP A 95 -4.39 12.17 -28.65
C ASP A 95 -4.67 11.35 -27.36
N LEU A 96 -4.16 11.80 -26.21
CA LEU A 96 -4.44 11.15 -24.92
C LEU A 96 -5.93 11.25 -24.54
N VAL A 97 -6.55 12.41 -24.80
CA VAL A 97 -8.00 12.57 -24.63
C VAL A 97 -8.75 11.64 -25.58
N ALA A 98 -8.36 11.58 -26.85
CA ALA A 98 -8.98 10.72 -27.85
C ALA A 98 -8.89 9.22 -27.45
N ILE A 99 -7.72 8.76 -27.01
CA ILE A 99 -7.52 7.38 -26.53
C ILE A 99 -8.44 7.10 -25.33
N SER A 100 -8.50 7.99 -24.34
CA SER A 100 -9.37 7.81 -23.17
C SER A 100 -10.84 7.78 -23.55
N MET A 101 -11.27 8.62 -24.49
CA MET A 101 -12.65 8.61 -25.02
C MET A 101 -12.98 7.28 -25.70
N TYR A 102 -12.06 6.75 -26.51
CA TYR A 102 -12.26 5.47 -27.18
C TYR A 102 -12.32 4.30 -26.16
N ILE A 103 -11.40 4.27 -25.20
CA ILE A 103 -11.42 3.24 -24.14
C ILE A 103 -12.75 3.23 -23.39
N ARG A 104 -13.33 4.40 -23.11
CA ARG A 104 -14.67 4.49 -22.50
C ARG A 104 -15.75 3.83 -23.36
N THR A 105 -15.65 3.91 -24.69
CA THR A 105 -16.59 3.20 -25.57
C THR A 105 -16.41 1.69 -25.51
N LEU A 106 -15.16 1.19 -25.38
CA LEU A 106 -14.90 -0.22 -25.21
C LEU A 106 -15.47 -0.76 -23.88
N ALA A 107 -15.47 0.09 -22.86
CA ALA A 107 -15.91 -0.25 -21.50
C ALA A 107 -17.41 0.06 -21.25
N ASP A 108 -18.19 0.44 -22.27
CA ASP A 108 -19.58 0.87 -22.14
C ASP A 108 -19.81 2.02 -21.13
N LEU A 109 -18.80 2.87 -20.92
CA LEU A 109 -18.86 4.01 -19.99
C LEU A 109 -19.48 5.25 -20.67
N PRO A 110 -20.21 6.09 -19.91
CA PRO A 110 -20.82 7.29 -20.48
C PRO A 110 -19.81 8.25 -21.09
N LEU A 111 -20.14 8.82 -22.25
CA LEU A 111 -19.42 9.91 -22.89
C LEU A 111 -20.16 11.23 -22.61
N ASP A 112 -19.50 12.14 -21.91
CA ASP A 112 -20.02 13.49 -21.65
C ASP A 112 -19.24 14.51 -22.50
N ALA A 113 -19.95 15.45 -23.12
CA ALA A 113 -19.36 16.48 -23.95
C ALA A 113 -18.44 17.46 -23.18
N GLY A 114 -18.53 17.50 -21.86
CA GLY A 114 -17.64 18.26 -20.99
C GLY A 114 -16.30 17.61 -20.73
N LEU A 115 -16.23 16.27 -20.78
CA LEU A 115 -15.02 15.50 -20.43
C LEU A 115 -13.75 15.92 -21.18
N PRO A 116 -13.77 16.14 -22.52
CA PRO A 116 -12.54 16.49 -23.22
C PRO A 116 -11.90 17.78 -22.71
N ARG A 117 -12.70 18.76 -22.37
CA ARG A 117 -12.21 20.04 -21.85
C ARG A 117 -11.68 19.87 -20.42
N GLU A 118 -12.44 19.21 -19.55
CA GLU A 118 -12.03 18.94 -18.17
C GLU A 118 -10.73 18.14 -18.12
N TRP A 119 -10.59 17.17 -19.00
CA TRP A 119 -9.40 16.34 -19.09
C TRP A 119 -8.17 17.07 -19.61
N LEU A 120 -8.33 17.97 -20.60
CA LEU A 120 -7.23 18.82 -21.04
C LEU A 120 -6.78 19.78 -19.94
N GLU A 121 -7.71 20.34 -19.17
CA GLU A 121 -7.38 21.18 -18.01
C GLU A 121 -6.62 20.37 -16.94
N ALA A 122 -7.09 19.16 -16.62
CA ALA A 122 -6.42 18.26 -15.67
C ALA A 122 -5.02 17.82 -16.16
N LEU A 123 -4.90 17.49 -17.45
CA LEU A 123 -3.63 17.09 -18.05
C LEU A 123 -2.61 18.23 -18.04
N ALA A 124 -3.05 19.46 -18.31
CA ALA A 124 -2.19 20.64 -18.23
C ALA A 124 -1.64 20.85 -16.81
N ILE A 125 -2.48 20.67 -15.79
CA ILE A 125 -2.06 20.75 -14.38
C ILE A 125 -1.07 19.62 -14.06
N ALA A 126 -1.34 18.39 -14.48
CA ALA A 126 -0.44 17.25 -14.26
C ALA A 126 0.94 17.49 -14.88
N LYS A 127 1.00 17.98 -16.12
CA LYS A 127 2.25 18.31 -16.82
C LYS A 127 3.00 19.48 -16.16
N GLU A 128 2.30 20.52 -15.71
CA GLU A 128 2.93 21.61 -14.97
C GLU A 128 3.55 21.11 -13.67
N ASN A 129 2.86 20.23 -12.95
CA ASN A 129 3.38 19.64 -11.72
C ASN A 129 4.59 18.75 -11.98
N GLN A 130 4.54 17.92 -13.03
CA GLN A 130 5.68 17.11 -13.44
C GLN A 130 6.88 18.00 -13.84
N ALA A 131 6.65 19.06 -14.61
CA ALA A 131 7.72 19.99 -14.99
C ALA A 131 8.39 20.65 -13.78
N LYS A 132 7.60 21.04 -12.77
CA LYS A 132 8.12 21.58 -11.50
C LYS A 132 8.94 20.54 -10.75
N GLN A 133 8.55 19.27 -10.78
CA GLN A 133 9.33 18.20 -10.17
C GLN A 133 10.63 17.94 -10.93
N LEU A 134 10.56 17.91 -12.27
CA LEU A 134 11.73 17.71 -13.10
C LEU A 134 12.75 18.87 -12.96
N GLU A 135 12.30 20.07 -12.62
CA GLU A 135 13.20 21.20 -12.31
C GLU A 135 14.07 20.89 -11.08
N PHE A 136 13.57 20.11 -10.13
CA PHE A 136 14.30 19.65 -8.95
C PHE A 136 14.83 18.22 -9.09
N ALA A 137 14.40 17.48 -10.12
CA ALA A 137 14.85 16.12 -10.35
C ALA A 137 16.28 16.11 -10.89
N LYS A 138 17.11 15.31 -10.25
CA LYS A 138 18.44 15.03 -10.74
C LYS A 138 18.34 14.14 -12.00
N THR A 139 19.27 14.33 -12.93
CA THR A 139 19.32 13.44 -14.09
C THR A 139 19.56 11.99 -13.65
N PRO A 140 19.18 10.96 -14.43
CA PRO A 140 19.50 9.57 -14.11
C PRO A 140 21.00 9.35 -13.83
N ARG A 141 21.86 10.12 -14.48
CA ARG A 141 23.30 10.09 -14.23
C ARG A 141 23.67 10.69 -12.87
N ASP A 142 23.07 11.83 -12.51
CA ASP A 142 23.31 12.48 -11.23
C ASP A 142 22.82 11.60 -10.08
N LEU A 143 21.63 10.98 -10.22
CA LEU A 143 21.11 10.02 -9.25
C LEU A 143 22.01 8.78 -9.13
N GLN A 144 22.58 8.32 -10.24
CA GLN A 144 23.51 7.19 -10.23
C GLN A 144 24.81 7.55 -9.53
N VAL A 145 25.38 8.73 -9.83
CA VAL A 145 26.59 9.22 -9.16
C VAL A 145 26.33 9.40 -7.68
N GLU A 146 25.24 10.07 -7.31
CA GLU A 146 24.87 10.28 -5.92
C GLU A 146 24.60 8.95 -5.18
N ALA A 147 23.94 8.00 -5.82
CA ALA A 147 23.74 6.67 -5.24
C ALA A 147 25.07 5.95 -4.99
N ILE A 148 26.02 6.05 -5.91
CA ILE A 148 27.37 5.48 -5.77
C ILE A 148 28.13 6.18 -4.64
N GLU A 149 28.12 7.52 -4.60
CA GLU A 149 28.77 8.32 -3.56
C GLU A 149 28.14 8.07 -2.20
N THR A 150 26.80 8.02 -2.14
CA THR A 150 26.06 7.69 -0.91
C THR A 150 26.39 6.28 -0.43
N PHE A 151 26.42 5.32 -1.32
CA PHE A 151 26.81 3.94 -1.00
C PHE A 151 28.24 3.86 -0.47
N ALA A 152 29.18 4.54 -1.11
CA ALA A 152 30.57 4.59 -0.68
C ALA A 152 30.70 5.26 0.72
N SER A 153 30.02 6.36 0.95
CA SER A 153 29.98 7.06 2.24
C SER A 153 29.36 6.19 3.35
N ILE A 154 28.29 5.46 3.03
CA ILE A 154 27.67 4.52 3.97
C ILE A 154 28.64 3.39 4.28
N GLN A 155 29.28 2.81 3.29
CA GLN A 155 30.22 1.72 3.47
C GLN A 155 31.43 2.15 4.29
N GLU A 156 31.94 3.36 4.05
CA GLU A 156 33.00 3.96 4.86
C GLU A 156 32.54 4.18 6.32
N THR A 157 31.35 4.69 6.51
CA THR A 157 30.75 4.86 7.84
C THR A 157 30.58 3.53 8.57
N TRP A 158 30.12 2.50 7.89
CA TRP A 158 30.01 1.15 8.44
C TRP A 158 31.36 0.56 8.83
N THR A 159 32.33 0.63 7.93
CA THR A 159 33.69 0.15 8.19
C THR A 159 34.26 0.84 9.43
N ARG A 160 34.15 2.15 9.48
CA ARG A 160 34.61 2.93 10.64
C ARG A 160 33.91 2.53 11.94
N ARG A 161 32.56 2.38 11.91
CA ARG A 161 31.80 1.99 13.10
C ARG A 161 32.10 0.56 13.54
N ALA A 162 32.32 -0.35 12.59
CA ALA A 162 32.75 -1.70 12.90
C ALA A 162 34.15 -1.73 13.55
N GLU A 163 35.09 -0.93 13.02
CA GLU A 163 36.44 -0.78 13.59
C GLU A 163 36.42 -0.12 14.98
N GLU A 164 35.52 0.83 15.19
CA GLU A 164 35.32 1.49 16.49
C GLU A 164 34.52 0.65 17.49
N GLY A 165 33.95 -0.49 17.05
CA GLY A 165 33.06 -1.34 17.86
C GLY A 165 31.72 -0.68 18.17
N SER A 166 31.34 0.36 17.41
CA SER A 166 30.12 1.15 17.63
C SER A 166 28.96 0.76 16.72
N LEU A 167 29.08 -0.33 15.97
CA LEU A 167 28.03 -0.83 15.08
C LEU A 167 26.99 -1.57 15.90
N THR A 168 25.75 -1.05 15.90
CA THR A 168 24.62 -1.77 16.48
C THR A 168 24.35 -3.04 15.68
N SER A 169 24.45 -4.18 16.32
CA SER A 169 24.19 -5.48 15.69
C SER A 169 22.69 -5.68 15.48
N HIS A 170 22.31 -6.52 14.50
CA HIS A 170 20.90 -6.92 14.30
C HIS A 170 20.32 -7.71 15.49
N TYR A 171 21.13 -8.10 16.44
CA TYR A 171 20.72 -8.82 17.65
C TYR A 171 20.59 -7.94 18.89
N GLN A 172 20.89 -6.65 18.76
CA GLN A 172 20.93 -5.74 19.89
C GLN A 172 20.18 -4.46 19.53
N THR A 173 19.50 -3.93 20.53
CA THR A 173 18.97 -2.60 20.53
C THR A 173 19.89 -1.69 21.34
N GLU A 174 19.95 -0.43 20.99
CA GLU A 174 20.67 0.59 21.74
C GLU A 174 19.75 1.79 21.95
N VAL A 175 19.59 2.22 23.19
CA VAL A 175 18.84 3.45 23.50
C VAL A 175 19.64 4.65 23.04
N ILE A 176 19.13 5.37 22.03
CA ILE A 176 19.79 6.57 21.49
C ILE A 176 19.32 7.82 22.24
N ALA A 177 18.03 7.87 22.56
CA ALA A 177 17.42 8.99 23.25
C ALA A 177 16.22 8.53 24.09
N THR A 178 15.97 9.27 25.16
CA THR A 178 14.77 9.16 25.99
C THR A 178 14.05 10.49 26.03
N PHE A 179 12.74 10.47 26.11
CA PHE A 179 11.88 11.64 26.10
C PHE A 179 10.91 11.60 27.27
N ASP A 180 10.45 12.77 27.69
CA ASP A 180 9.31 12.89 28.59
C ASP A 180 8.02 12.87 27.75
N PRO A 181 7.16 11.86 27.87
CA PRO A 181 5.96 11.76 27.06
C PRO A 181 4.89 12.82 27.39
N GLY A 182 5.06 13.59 28.45
CA GLY A 182 4.12 14.64 28.86
C GLY A 182 2.78 14.10 29.35
N GLU A 183 1.73 14.92 29.17
CA GLU A 183 0.38 14.58 29.63
C GLU A 183 -0.42 13.80 28.59
N PRO A 184 -1.35 12.90 29.01
CA PRO A 184 -2.21 12.17 28.12
C PRO A 184 -3.01 13.07 27.16
N LYS A 185 -3.07 12.70 25.89
CA LYS A 185 -3.85 13.39 24.85
C LYS A 185 -5.32 13.02 24.88
N PHE A 186 -5.64 11.83 25.36
CA PHE A 186 -7.00 11.39 25.60
C PHE A 186 -7.06 10.49 26.83
N GLN A 187 -8.26 10.28 27.31
CA GLN A 187 -8.51 9.38 28.42
C GLN A 187 -9.48 8.28 27.96
N PRO A 188 -9.03 7.04 27.87
CA PRO A 188 -9.87 5.96 27.39
C PRO A 188 -11.00 5.66 28.38
N GLU A 189 -12.16 5.39 27.83
CA GLU A 189 -13.33 4.96 28.61
C GLU A 189 -13.30 3.45 28.84
N PRO A 190 -13.70 2.98 30.03
CA PRO A 190 -13.81 1.55 30.31
C PRO A 190 -14.78 0.84 29.36
N GLY A 191 -14.38 -0.30 28.81
CA GLY A 191 -15.16 -1.09 27.86
C GLY A 191 -15.13 -0.61 26.43
N LYS A 192 -14.42 0.45 26.11
CA LYS A 192 -14.31 1.00 24.75
C LYS A 192 -13.16 0.40 23.97
N THR A 193 -13.31 0.43 22.65
CA THR A 193 -12.28 0.03 21.67
C THR A 193 -11.86 1.24 20.84
N TYR A 194 -10.57 1.40 20.69
CA TYR A 194 -9.97 2.49 19.93
C TYR A 194 -9.14 1.94 18.79
N PHE A 195 -9.14 2.62 17.63
CA PHE A 195 -8.19 2.35 16.57
C PHE A 195 -6.99 3.29 16.68
N TYR A 196 -5.82 2.75 16.36
CA TYR A 196 -4.58 3.51 16.24
C TYR A 196 -4.08 3.42 14.82
N GLU A 197 -3.57 4.53 14.30
CA GLU A 197 -3.03 4.64 12.96
C GLU A 197 -1.74 5.44 12.98
N ASN A 198 -0.71 4.91 12.33
CA ASN A 198 0.49 5.67 12.04
C ASN A 198 0.36 6.32 10.68
N VAL A 199 0.32 7.64 10.67
CA VAL A 199 0.20 8.44 9.45
C VAL A 199 1.57 8.93 9.06
N GLY A 200 2.10 8.42 7.95
CA GLY A 200 3.44 8.70 7.48
C GLY A 200 3.53 9.89 6.53
N THR A 201 4.76 10.30 6.28
CA THR A 201 5.06 11.06 5.07
C THR A 201 5.14 10.08 3.93
N THR A 202 4.34 10.24 2.90
CA THR A 202 4.35 9.28 1.78
C THR A 202 5.74 9.16 1.16
N SER A 203 6.16 7.91 0.98
CA SER A 203 7.39 7.60 0.25
C SER A 203 7.23 7.71 -1.28
N SER A 204 6.01 7.88 -1.74
CA SER A 204 5.69 8.04 -3.16
C SER A 204 4.73 9.21 -3.28
N PRO A 205 5.23 10.43 -3.45
CA PRO A 205 4.38 11.56 -3.69
C PRO A 205 3.60 11.30 -4.97
N SER A 206 2.33 11.05 -4.83
CA SER A 206 1.41 11.09 -5.96
C SER A 206 1.10 12.53 -6.23
N VAL A 207 2.11 13.24 -6.67
CA VAL A 207 2.02 14.66 -7.01
C VAL A 207 1.15 14.93 -8.22
N LEU A 208 0.61 13.87 -8.81
CA LEU A 208 -0.12 13.93 -10.05
C LEU A 208 -1.64 13.96 -9.89
N PHE A 209 -2.20 13.92 -8.68
CA PHE A 209 -3.64 14.13 -8.59
C PHE A 209 -4.00 15.48 -8.00
N ASP A 210 -5.04 16.02 -8.62
CA ASP A 210 -5.69 17.23 -8.17
C ASP A 210 -6.16 17.09 -6.72
N GLY A 211 -5.82 18.09 -5.91
CA GLY A 211 -6.17 18.10 -4.49
C GLY A 211 -5.24 17.35 -3.55
N TYR A 212 -4.15 16.76 -4.03
CA TYR A 212 -3.14 16.20 -3.14
C TYR A 212 -2.47 17.30 -2.29
N VAL A 213 -2.58 17.16 -1.01
CA VAL A 213 -1.88 18.02 -0.03
C VAL A 213 -0.76 17.20 0.57
N PRO A 214 0.50 17.59 0.40
CA PRO A 214 1.63 16.90 1.02
C PRO A 214 1.45 16.82 2.53
N PRO A 215 1.75 15.68 3.17
CA PRO A 215 1.70 15.56 4.61
C PRO A 215 2.73 16.47 5.28
N GLU A 216 2.35 17.09 6.37
CA GLU A 216 3.25 17.98 7.11
C GLU A 216 4.36 17.20 7.81
N SER A 217 4.02 16.09 8.48
CA SER A 217 4.94 15.19 9.18
C SER A 217 4.24 13.88 9.55
N ASN A 218 5.02 12.93 10.07
CA ASN A 218 4.47 11.73 10.66
C ASN A 218 3.62 12.04 11.88
N GLN A 219 2.51 11.35 11.99
CA GLN A 219 1.59 11.47 13.11
C GLN A 219 1.21 10.11 13.66
N ILE A 220 0.86 10.09 14.92
CA ILE A 220 0.12 9.01 15.54
C ILE A 220 -1.28 9.52 15.77
N VAL A 221 -2.26 8.74 15.37
CA VAL A 221 -3.66 9.07 15.46
C VAL A 221 -4.35 8.00 16.29
N VAL A 222 -5.26 8.41 17.15
CA VAL A 222 -6.18 7.53 17.86
C VAL A 222 -7.61 7.98 17.60
N GLY A 223 -8.50 7.03 17.36
CA GLY A 223 -9.93 7.27 17.18
C GLY A 223 -10.77 6.23 17.89
N ASP A 224 -12.02 6.56 18.11
CA ASP A 224 -13.03 5.65 18.66
C ASP A 224 -13.52 4.70 17.56
N ALA A 225 -13.42 3.39 17.78
CA ALA A 225 -13.78 2.40 16.78
C ALA A 225 -15.30 2.30 16.54
N GLU A 226 -16.12 2.62 17.55
CA GLU A 226 -17.58 2.59 17.45
C GLU A 226 -18.13 3.79 16.67
N THR A 227 -17.64 5.00 16.98
CA THR A 227 -18.09 6.23 16.30
C THR A 227 -17.34 6.50 15.01
N MET A 228 -16.21 5.82 14.78
CA MET A 228 -15.32 6.01 13.64
C MET A 228 -14.85 7.48 13.52
N GLU A 229 -14.51 8.07 14.66
CA GLU A 229 -14.05 9.46 14.73
C GLU A 229 -12.65 9.55 15.34
N VAL A 230 -11.81 10.39 14.74
CA VAL A 230 -10.50 10.71 15.30
C VAL A 230 -10.69 11.50 16.59
N ILE A 231 -10.08 11.04 17.68
CA ILE A 231 -10.15 11.68 19.01
C ILE A 231 -8.94 12.56 19.26
N ALA A 232 -7.77 12.06 18.97
CA ALA A 232 -6.51 12.77 19.21
C ALA A 232 -5.45 12.36 18.19
N SER A 233 -4.49 13.26 18.01
CA SER A 233 -3.28 12.99 17.22
C SER A 233 -2.08 13.71 17.81
N TYR A 234 -0.89 13.23 17.46
CA TYR A 234 0.36 13.89 17.76
C TYR A 234 1.27 13.86 16.55
N MET A 235 1.70 15.04 16.11
CA MET A 235 2.65 15.20 15.02
C MET A 235 4.07 15.09 15.55
N LEU A 236 4.84 14.15 15.03
CA LEU A 236 6.23 13.96 15.43
C LEU A 236 7.09 15.18 14.99
N PRO A 237 8.03 15.61 15.84
CA PRO A 237 9.02 16.59 15.46
C PRO A 237 9.80 16.17 14.22
N LEU A 238 10.23 17.12 13.39
CA LEU A 238 10.90 16.86 12.11
C LEU A 238 12.15 16.00 12.22
N ASN A 239 12.89 16.11 13.33
CA ASN A 239 14.09 15.31 13.60
C ASN A 239 13.78 13.86 14.01
N LEU A 240 12.52 13.53 14.28
CA LEU A 240 12.04 12.17 14.58
C LEU A 240 11.17 11.61 13.45
N ARG A 241 11.18 12.23 12.29
CA ARG A 241 10.46 11.73 11.13
C ARG A 241 10.81 10.28 10.85
N ALA A 242 9.79 9.53 10.51
CA ALA A 242 9.88 8.13 10.21
C ALA A 242 9.36 7.87 8.78
N VAL A 243 9.89 6.86 8.15
CA VAL A 243 9.18 6.23 7.03
C VAL A 243 8.25 5.21 7.66
N VAL A 244 6.99 5.57 7.80
CA VAL A 244 5.99 4.64 8.29
C VAL A 244 5.74 3.60 7.23
N HIS A 245 5.92 2.35 7.58
CA HIS A 245 5.60 1.23 6.72
C HIS A 245 4.57 0.30 7.36
N THR A 246 4.34 0.46 8.66
CA THR A 246 3.35 -0.29 9.42
C THR A 246 3.05 0.37 10.76
N SER A 247 1.91 0.03 11.32
CA SER A 247 1.59 0.26 12.73
C SER A 247 1.94 -0.96 13.55
N MET A 248 2.64 -0.77 14.64
CA MET A 248 3.01 -1.81 15.60
C MET A 248 2.67 -1.36 17.01
N MET A 249 2.22 -2.28 17.86
CA MET A 249 2.01 -2.00 19.28
C MET A 249 2.49 -3.17 20.15
N SER A 250 2.80 -2.84 21.41
CA SER A 250 3.01 -3.87 22.43
C SER A 250 1.70 -4.66 22.65
N PRO A 251 1.77 -5.97 22.98
CA PRO A 251 0.57 -6.80 23.16
C PRO A 251 -0.43 -6.25 24.17
N ASP A 252 0.06 -5.58 25.19
CA ASP A 252 -0.74 -4.94 26.24
C ASP A 252 -1.31 -3.58 25.85
N GLY A 253 -1.02 -3.08 24.62
CA GLY A 253 -1.56 -1.83 24.10
C GLY A 253 -1.01 -0.55 24.74
N ARG A 254 0.06 -0.63 25.54
CA ARG A 254 0.65 0.55 26.19
C ARG A 254 1.57 1.36 25.31
N TYR A 255 2.23 0.71 24.36
CA TYR A 255 3.26 1.32 23.52
C TYR A 255 2.98 1.09 22.05
N ALA A 256 2.98 2.18 21.28
CA ALA A 256 3.06 2.12 19.83
C ALA A 256 4.53 2.22 19.38
N TYR A 257 4.86 1.61 18.25
CA TYR A 257 6.19 1.65 17.69
C TYR A 257 6.16 2.20 16.27
N ILE A 258 7.06 3.12 15.98
CA ILE A 258 7.22 3.73 14.66
C ILE A 258 8.62 3.44 14.15
N ILE A 259 8.69 2.88 12.96
CA ILE A 259 9.96 2.70 12.26
C ILE A 259 10.46 4.09 11.85
N GLY A 260 11.60 4.48 12.41
CA GLY A 260 12.10 5.83 12.34
C GLY A 260 13.21 6.04 11.33
N ALA A 261 13.42 7.31 11.04
CA ALA A 261 14.62 7.80 10.39
C ALA A 261 15.84 7.68 11.32
N ARG A 262 17.02 7.70 10.75
CA ARG A 262 18.27 7.73 11.51
C ARG A 262 18.44 9.04 12.27
N PRO A 263 19.11 9.00 13.40
CA PRO A 263 19.59 10.24 14.04
C PRO A 263 20.43 11.07 13.06
N GLY A 264 20.02 12.30 12.82
CA GLY A 264 20.72 13.24 11.94
C GLY A 264 20.58 12.95 10.44
N GLY A 265 19.64 12.10 10.07
CA GLY A 265 19.59 11.54 8.76
C GLY A 265 18.60 12.08 7.78
N ASP A 266 19.02 11.90 6.60
CA ASP A 266 18.28 11.96 5.39
C ASP A 266 17.33 10.73 5.33
N ILE A 267 16.04 10.95 5.30
CA ILE A 267 15.01 9.91 5.31
C ILE A 267 15.20 8.94 4.15
N ASP A 268 15.64 9.45 3.01
CA ASP A 268 15.73 8.68 1.77
C ASP A 268 16.87 7.66 1.75
N THR A 269 17.96 7.92 2.44
CA THR A 269 19.11 7.00 2.42
C THR A 269 19.00 5.85 3.43
N SER A 270 18.22 6.02 4.49
CA SER A 270 18.13 5.03 5.57
C SER A 270 17.32 3.80 5.20
N THR A 271 16.34 3.93 4.32
CA THR A 271 15.39 2.86 4.00
C THR A 271 15.88 1.91 2.91
N PHE A 272 16.76 2.38 2.02
CA PHE A 272 17.15 1.63 0.83
C PHE A 272 18.40 0.76 0.97
N LEU A 273 19.24 0.99 1.94
CA LEU A 273 20.59 0.42 1.96
C LEU A 273 20.87 -0.53 3.12
N GLY A 274 19.86 -0.98 3.84
CA GLY A 274 20.00 -2.00 4.88
C GLY A 274 20.87 -1.58 6.07
N THR A 275 20.98 -0.29 6.29
CA THR A 275 21.73 0.26 7.40
C THR A 275 20.85 0.40 8.64
N SER A 276 21.43 0.59 9.82
CA SER A 276 20.73 0.69 11.10
C SER A 276 19.48 1.55 11.01
N ALA A 277 18.33 1.00 11.31
CA ALA A 277 17.09 1.73 11.48
C ALA A 277 16.97 2.27 12.91
N THR A 278 16.05 3.17 13.13
CA THR A 278 15.59 3.53 14.45
C THR A 278 14.17 3.07 14.66
N LEU A 279 13.87 2.66 15.87
CA LEU A 279 12.53 2.33 16.32
C LEU A 279 12.13 3.32 17.40
N LEU A 280 11.08 4.06 17.15
CA LEU A 280 10.56 5.03 18.11
C LEU A 280 9.45 4.38 18.91
N LYS A 281 9.65 4.24 20.22
CA LYS A 281 8.63 3.79 21.17
C LYS A 281 7.84 4.97 21.66
N VAL A 282 6.54 4.87 21.60
CA VAL A 282 5.59 5.95 21.84
C VAL A 282 4.57 5.47 22.88
N ASP A 283 4.26 6.32 23.84
CA ASP A 283 3.19 6.05 24.80
C ASP A 283 1.81 6.17 24.14
N ALA A 284 0.96 5.17 24.32
CA ALA A 284 -0.33 5.08 23.66
C ALA A 284 -1.36 6.12 24.10
N LEU A 285 -1.21 6.73 25.29
CA LEU A 285 -2.14 7.73 25.82
C LEU A 285 -1.69 9.16 25.48
N THR A 286 -0.38 9.41 25.56
CA THR A 286 0.17 10.73 25.27
C THR A 286 0.43 10.90 23.78
N LEU A 287 0.54 9.80 23.02
CA LEU A 287 0.94 9.73 21.61
C LEU A 287 2.34 10.32 21.36
N GLN A 288 3.14 10.47 22.41
CA GLN A 288 4.45 11.09 22.35
C GLN A 288 5.58 10.07 22.54
N PRO A 289 6.76 10.32 21.94
CA PRO A 289 7.90 9.44 22.11
C PRO A 289 8.31 9.27 23.57
N ILE A 290 8.72 8.07 23.92
CA ILE A 290 9.34 7.72 25.20
C ILE A 290 10.82 7.42 24.98
N THR A 291 11.10 6.57 23.98
CA THR A 291 12.44 6.07 23.73
C THR A 291 12.67 5.99 22.23
N GLN A 292 13.87 6.37 21.80
CA GLN A 292 14.35 6.06 20.46
C GLN A 292 15.45 5.00 20.57
N LEU A 293 15.25 3.91 19.86
CA LEU A 293 16.17 2.78 19.81
C LEU A 293 16.88 2.76 18.46
N ALA A 294 18.20 2.56 18.46
CA ALA A 294 18.88 2.04 17.29
C ALA A 294 18.67 0.52 17.24
N ILE A 295 18.35 0.02 16.07
CA ILE A 295 18.13 -1.39 15.81
C ILE A 295 18.78 -1.73 14.47
N GLY A 296 19.46 -2.87 14.38
CA GLY A 296 20.13 -3.25 13.14
C GLY A 296 19.14 -3.56 12.01
N GLY A 297 19.59 -3.34 10.77
CA GLY A 297 18.80 -3.69 9.58
C GLY A 297 17.73 -2.67 9.19
N ARG A 298 16.92 -3.04 8.21
CA ARG A 298 15.76 -2.28 7.77
C ARG A 298 14.49 -3.00 8.24
N LEU A 299 13.79 -2.40 9.16
CA LEU A 299 12.49 -2.89 9.62
C LEU A 299 11.45 -2.72 8.50
N HIS A 300 10.50 -3.65 8.43
CA HIS A 300 9.45 -3.62 7.42
C HIS A 300 8.07 -3.69 8.05
N HIS A 301 7.69 -4.81 8.65
CA HIS A 301 6.44 -4.96 9.38
C HIS A 301 6.68 -5.41 10.82
N GLY A 302 5.64 -5.27 11.63
CA GLY A 302 5.62 -5.85 12.95
C GLY A 302 4.19 -6.13 13.40
N GLN A 303 4.05 -7.10 14.28
CA GLN A 303 2.78 -7.55 14.82
C GLN A 303 2.95 -8.10 16.22
N VAL A 304 1.86 -8.21 16.93
CA VAL A 304 1.83 -8.92 18.22
C VAL A 304 2.14 -10.40 18.00
N PHE A 305 3.04 -10.93 18.79
CA PHE A 305 3.36 -12.35 18.84
C PHE A 305 3.51 -12.80 20.29
N ARG A 306 2.47 -13.45 20.84
CA ARG A 306 2.44 -13.82 22.26
C ARG A 306 2.63 -12.57 23.15
N ASP A 307 3.66 -12.52 23.98
CA ASP A 307 3.98 -11.38 24.84
C ASP A 307 4.98 -10.38 24.22
N TYR A 308 5.36 -10.60 22.94
CA TYR A 308 6.39 -9.85 22.23
C TYR A 308 5.82 -9.07 21.04
N VAL A 309 6.63 -8.17 20.50
CA VAL A 309 6.43 -7.61 19.16
C VAL A 309 7.32 -8.37 18.19
N MET A 310 6.72 -9.11 17.26
CA MET A 310 7.46 -9.72 16.17
C MET A 310 7.74 -8.67 15.10
N ILE A 311 8.98 -8.57 14.68
CA ILE A 311 9.44 -7.61 13.68
C ILE A 311 10.10 -8.38 12.55
N ASP A 312 9.78 -8.09 11.31
CA ASP A 312 10.54 -8.56 10.17
C ASP A 312 11.48 -7.49 9.61
N TYR A 313 12.57 -7.97 9.03
CA TYR A 313 13.62 -7.13 8.51
C TYR A 313 13.73 -7.29 7.00
N PHE A 314 13.56 -6.21 6.31
CA PHE A 314 13.86 -6.12 4.88
C PHE A 314 15.37 -5.92 4.64
N ALA A 315 16.19 -6.45 5.52
CA ALA A 315 17.64 -6.38 5.42
C ALA A 315 18.15 -7.42 4.44
N ARG A 316 19.13 -7.06 3.65
CA ARG A 316 19.81 -7.95 2.70
C ARG A 316 21.18 -8.37 3.25
N ASP A 317 21.26 -8.54 4.54
CA ASP A 317 22.47 -9.01 5.22
C ASP A 317 22.26 -10.46 5.64
N PRO A 318 22.93 -11.43 5.02
CA PRO A 318 22.76 -12.85 5.35
C PRO A 318 23.16 -13.18 6.79
N ASP A 319 23.98 -12.36 7.42
CA ASP A 319 24.36 -12.52 8.83
C ASP A 319 23.42 -11.77 9.80
N GLY A 320 22.52 -10.92 9.27
CA GLY A 320 21.54 -10.21 10.04
C GLY A 320 20.28 -11.04 10.35
N LEU A 321 19.46 -10.53 11.29
CA LEU A 321 18.15 -11.12 11.56
C LEU A 321 17.18 -10.84 10.41
N ALA A 322 16.40 -11.84 10.07
CA ALA A 322 15.27 -11.75 9.15
C ALA A 322 13.96 -11.49 9.89
N ILE A 323 13.79 -12.15 11.04
CA ILE A 323 12.64 -12.01 11.94
C ILE A 323 13.18 -11.97 13.36
N ALA A 324 12.66 -11.09 14.19
CA ALA A 324 13.04 -10.96 15.59
C ALA A 324 11.83 -10.76 16.49
N LEU A 325 11.98 -11.14 17.76
CA LEU A 325 11.04 -10.85 18.83
C LEU A 325 11.63 -9.78 19.75
N LEU A 326 10.93 -8.65 19.83
CA LEU A 326 11.23 -7.54 20.71
C LEU A 326 10.40 -7.64 21.99
N ASP A 327 11.05 -7.61 23.13
CA ASP A 327 10.40 -7.49 24.42
C ASP A 327 10.02 -6.01 24.68
N PRO A 328 8.74 -5.67 24.78
CA PRO A 328 8.31 -4.29 24.95
C PRO A 328 8.61 -3.69 26.35
N ASP A 329 8.91 -4.49 27.33
CA ASP A 329 9.23 -4.01 28.68
C ASP A 329 10.73 -3.71 28.85
N THR A 330 11.58 -4.47 28.18
CA THR A 330 13.05 -4.31 28.27
C THR A 330 13.65 -3.57 27.06
N ASP A 331 12.88 -3.47 25.97
CA ASP A 331 13.33 -2.96 24.67
C ASP A 331 14.49 -3.80 24.05
N GLU A 332 14.59 -5.06 24.41
CA GLU A 332 15.63 -5.97 23.94
C GLU A 332 15.10 -6.98 22.91
N ILE A 333 15.93 -7.37 21.94
CA ILE A 333 15.67 -8.52 21.08
C ILE A 333 15.94 -9.78 21.88
N VAL A 334 14.91 -10.58 22.12
CA VAL A 334 15.01 -11.81 22.93
C VAL A 334 15.22 -13.07 22.11
N SER A 335 14.81 -13.06 20.83
CA SER A 335 14.95 -14.21 19.94
C SER A 335 14.82 -13.78 18.48
N GLY A 336 15.22 -14.65 17.54
CA GLY A 336 15.08 -14.38 16.12
C GLY A 336 15.82 -15.37 15.23
N VAL A 337 15.63 -15.21 13.91
CA VAL A 337 16.23 -16.06 12.88
C VAL A 337 16.90 -15.22 11.79
N LYS A 338 18.00 -15.72 11.25
CA LYS A 338 18.76 -15.11 10.15
C LYS A 338 18.21 -15.53 8.79
N ASP A 339 18.34 -14.65 7.77
CA ASP A 339 18.09 -14.98 6.37
C ASP A 339 18.87 -16.25 5.92
N ALA A 340 20.12 -16.37 6.33
CA ALA A 340 20.95 -17.52 5.99
C ALA A 340 20.36 -18.86 6.47
N ASN A 341 19.66 -18.87 7.59
CA ASN A 341 19.01 -20.06 8.14
C ASN A 341 17.70 -20.41 7.41
N LEU A 342 17.09 -19.43 6.73
CA LEU A 342 15.84 -19.60 5.97
C LEU A 342 16.08 -19.90 4.48
N GLY A 343 17.31 -19.84 4.02
CA GLY A 343 17.70 -20.16 2.65
C GLY A 343 17.36 -19.09 1.61
N GLY A 344 17.03 -17.89 2.03
CA GLY A 344 16.70 -16.73 1.20
C GLY A 344 16.41 -15.50 2.05
N TYR A 345 15.88 -14.46 1.44
CA TYR A 345 15.54 -13.22 2.14
C TYR A 345 14.07 -13.17 2.50
N VAL A 346 13.77 -12.74 3.71
CA VAL A 346 12.38 -12.47 4.13
C VAL A 346 11.92 -11.14 3.51
N TYR A 347 10.74 -11.16 2.92
CA TYR A 347 10.02 -9.93 2.55
C TYR A 347 9.16 -9.45 3.70
N THR A 348 8.29 -10.32 4.21
CA THR A 348 7.49 -10.11 5.42
C THR A 348 7.10 -11.46 6.01
N ALA A 349 6.63 -11.46 7.25
CA ALA A 349 6.25 -12.67 7.97
C ALA A 349 4.93 -12.48 8.73
N TRP A 350 4.08 -13.47 8.67
CA TRP A 350 2.77 -13.50 9.33
C TRP A 350 2.62 -14.75 10.18
N THR A 351 1.65 -14.77 11.08
CA THR A 351 1.39 -15.92 11.95
C THR A 351 0.00 -16.50 11.72
N ASP A 352 -0.20 -17.75 12.13
CA ASP A 352 -1.57 -18.23 12.35
C ASP A 352 -2.16 -17.66 13.65
N LYS A 353 -3.47 -17.83 13.82
CA LYS A 353 -4.23 -17.27 14.97
C LYS A 353 -3.77 -17.74 16.35
N ASP A 354 -3.05 -18.87 16.43
CA ASP A 354 -2.60 -19.49 17.66
C ASP A 354 -1.10 -19.29 17.92
N TYR A 355 -0.39 -18.59 17.01
CA TYR A 355 1.07 -18.42 17.00
C TYR A 355 1.84 -19.77 16.99
N GLU A 356 1.24 -20.78 16.36
CA GLU A 356 1.86 -22.09 16.24
C GLU A 356 2.99 -22.08 15.22
N TYR A 357 2.77 -21.33 14.11
CA TYR A 357 3.76 -21.17 13.05
C TYR A 357 3.87 -19.72 12.58
N ILE A 358 5.06 -19.40 12.09
CA ILE A 358 5.33 -18.17 11.34
C ILE A 358 5.41 -18.55 9.84
N TYR A 359 4.74 -17.79 9.00
CA TYR A 359 4.77 -17.95 7.55
C TYR A 359 5.51 -16.75 6.94
N ALA A 360 6.75 -16.99 6.52
CA ALA A 360 7.61 -15.97 5.94
C ALA A 360 7.49 -15.98 4.41
N LEU A 361 7.23 -14.82 3.83
CA LEU A 361 7.24 -14.61 2.39
C LEU A 361 8.69 -14.46 1.93
N MET A 362 9.18 -15.45 1.17
CA MET A 362 10.59 -15.59 0.86
C MET A 362 10.95 -15.14 -0.54
N GLU A 363 12.05 -14.41 -0.64
CA GLU A 363 12.67 -14.00 -1.89
C GLU A 363 13.95 -14.79 -2.13
N PRO A 364 14.18 -15.27 -3.37
CA PRO A 364 15.38 -16.07 -3.65
C PRO A 364 16.65 -15.23 -3.54
N ALA A 365 17.73 -15.87 -3.08
CA ALA A 365 19.06 -15.27 -3.05
C ALA A 365 19.45 -14.79 -4.47
N GLY A 366 20.08 -13.63 -4.55
CA GLY A 366 20.42 -12.99 -5.83
C GLY A 366 19.31 -12.07 -6.38
N TYR A 367 18.08 -12.16 -5.88
CA TYR A 367 17.05 -11.18 -6.11
C TYR A 367 17.32 -9.96 -5.23
N ALA A 368 17.35 -8.77 -5.80
CA ALA A 368 17.64 -7.53 -5.07
C ALA A 368 16.54 -6.47 -5.33
N PRO A 369 15.28 -6.75 -4.93
CA PRO A 369 14.24 -5.74 -5.01
C PRO A 369 14.53 -4.63 -4.01
N GLY A 370 14.06 -3.44 -4.30
CA GLY A 370 14.10 -2.33 -3.37
C GLY A 370 15.49 -1.72 -3.11
N ARG A 371 16.52 -2.12 -3.82
CA ARG A 371 17.81 -1.40 -3.81
C ARG A 371 17.81 -0.19 -4.74
N ALA A 372 16.81 -0.07 -5.57
CA ALA A 372 16.60 1.10 -6.39
C ALA A 372 15.09 1.34 -6.55
N THR A 373 14.66 2.54 -6.32
CA THR A 373 13.33 3.03 -6.68
C THR A 373 13.38 3.60 -8.10
N GLY A 374 12.22 3.66 -8.75
CA GLY A 374 12.11 4.14 -10.12
C GLY A 374 12.62 3.13 -11.14
N MET A 375 13.11 3.62 -12.26
CA MET A 375 13.52 2.80 -13.39
C MET A 375 14.59 1.74 -13.03
N PHE A 376 15.51 2.08 -12.14
CA PHE A 376 16.50 1.12 -11.64
C PHE A 376 15.89 0.01 -10.79
N GLY A 377 14.85 0.31 -10.02
CA GLY A 377 14.09 -0.69 -9.27
C GLY A 377 13.40 -1.67 -10.19
N ALA A 378 12.75 -1.20 -11.24
CA ALA A 378 12.10 -2.04 -12.23
C ALA A 378 13.10 -2.93 -12.99
N VAL A 379 14.24 -2.37 -13.42
CA VAL A 379 15.30 -3.14 -14.07
C VAL A 379 15.93 -4.15 -13.13
N SER A 380 16.19 -3.77 -11.88
CA SER A 380 16.74 -4.67 -10.85
C SER A 380 15.77 -5.80 -10.52
N MET A 381 14.48 -5.50 -10.40
CA MET A 381 13.43 -6.50 -10.20
C MET A 381 13.35 -7.46 -11.39
N TYR A 382 13.40 -6.95 -12.60
CA TYR A 382 13.38 -7.78 -13.81
C TYR A 382 14.62 -8.65 -13.94
N GLN A 383 15.81 -8.10 -13.71
CA GLN A 383 17.06 -8.86 -13.70
C GLN A 383 17.09 -9.90 -12.59
N GLY A 384 16.68 -9.55 -11.38
CA GLY A 384 16.59 -10.48 -10.27
C GLY A 384 15.66 -11.65 -10.58
N ARG A 385 14.52 -11.39 -11.21
CA ARG A 385 13.58 -12.43 -11.64
C ARG A 385 14.19 -13.36 -12.69
N LEU A 386 14.92 -12.84 -13.66
CA LEU A 386 15.57 -13.64 -14.68
C LEU A 386 16.73 -14.48 -14.13
N MET A 387 17.37 -14.00 -13.07
CA MET A 387 18.53 -14.64 -12.45
C MET A 387 18.20 -15.48 -11.22
N ALA A 388 16.95 -15.44 -10.76
CA ALA A 388 16.52 -16.25 -9.63
C ALA A 388 16.58 -17.75 -9.99
N MET A 389 17.37 -18.48 -9.23
CA MET A 389 17.57 -19.92 -9.43
C MET A 389 16.41 -20.77 -8.88
N ARG A 390 15.52 -20.17 -8.10
CA ARG A 390 14.33 -20.80 -7.53
C ARG A 390 13.15 -19.81 -7.54
N PRO A 391 11.89 -20.31 -7.55
CA PRO A 391 10.72 -19.43 -7.44
C PRO A 391 10.68 -18.75 -6.07
N PHE A 392 9.82 -17.73 -5.96
CA PHE A 392 9.41 -17.24 -4.64
C PHE A 392 8.64 -18.33 -3.91
N TRP A 393 8.74 -18.35 -2.58
CA TRP A 393 8.10 -19.37 -1.76
C TRP A 393 7.67 -18.79 -0.42
N ILE A 394 6.89 -19.57 0.31
CA ILE A 394 6.58 -19.32 1.71
C ILE A 394 7.32 -20.35 2.55
N ALA A 395 8.01 -19.89 3.57
CA ALA A 395 8.60 -20.75 4.58
C ALA A 395 7.68 -20.81 5.80
N LYS A 396 7.21 -22.01 6.16
CA LYS A 396 6.54 -22.28 7.42
C LYS A 396 7.60 -22.57 8.47
N ILE A 397 7.65 -21.76 9.51
CA ILE A 397 8.70 -21.76 10.52
C ILE A 397 8.09 -22.10 11.87
N ASP A 398 8.72 -23.04 12.59
CA ASP A 398 8.44 -23.27 14.00
C ASP A 398 9.10 -22.15 14.83
N PRO A 399 8.31 -21.31 15.54
CA PRO A 399 8.86 -20.15 16.25
C PRO A 399 9.64 -20.49 17.51
N ASP A 400 9.48 -21.69 18.05
CA ASP A 400 10.18 -22.11 19.27
C ASP A 400 11.61 -22.61 18.95
N THR A 401 11.81 -23.13 17.73
CA THR A 401 13.11 -23.63 17.26
C THR A 401 13.71 -22.81 16.13
N TRP A 402 12.95 -21.92 15.53
CA TRP A 402 13.30 -21.16 14.33
C TRP A 402 13.68 -22.01 13.12
N THR A 403 13.14 -23.23 13.04
CA THR A 403 13.41 -24.15 11.93
C THR A 403 12.30 -24.09 10.88
N VAL A 404 12.68 -24.14 9.62
CA VAL A 404 11.73 -24.29 8.51
C VAL A 404 11.19 -25.71 8.52
N VAL A 405 9.89 -25.87 8.73
CA VAL A 405 9.22 -27.18 8.76
C VAL A 405 8.61 -27.56 7.42
N GLN A 406 8.26 -26.55 6.58
CA GLN A 406 7.71 -26.76 5.24
C GLN A 406 7.96 -25.53 4.37
N GLU A 407 8.11 -25.76 3.06
CA GLU A 407 8.19 -24.70 2.05
C GLU A 407 7.07 -24.87 1.02
N TYR A 408 6.50 -23.73 0.59
CA TYR A 408 5.43 -23.69 -0.41
C TYR A 408 5.89 -22.84 -1.58
N PRO A 409 6.29 -23.43 -2.72
CA PRO A 409 6.51 -22.68 -3.94
C PRO A 409 5.19 -22.03 -4.38
N ILE A 410 5.23 -20.73 -4.64
CA ILE A 410 4.03 -19.99 -5.04
C ILE A 410 3.98 -19.80 -6.55
N PRO A 411 2.77 -19.78 -7.13
CA PRO A 411 2.61 -19.39 -8.52
C PRO A 411 2.83 -17.87 -8.65
N GLY A 412 3.50 -17.46 -9.71
CA GLY A 412 3.66 -16.06 -10.01
C GLY A 412 4.91 -15.42 -9.42
N TYR A 413 4.82 -14.10 -9.28
CA TYR A 413 5.90 -13.24 -8.84
C TYR A 413 5.68 -12.82 -7.40
N ARG A 414 6.69 -12.37 -6.72
CA ARG A 414 6.79 -11.95 -5.32
C ARG A 414 5.45 -11.84 -4.57
N PRO A 415 5.26 -12.60 -3.50
CA PRO A 415 4.09 -12.43 -2.64
C PRO A 415 4.20 -11.13 -1.84
N ASN A 416 3.10 -10.43 -1.67
CA ASN A 416 3.03 -9.22 -0.84
C ASN A 416 2.39 -9.49 0.52
N TRP A 417 1.38 -10.37 0.54
CA TRP A 417 0.58 -10.61 1.73
C TRP A 417 0.18 -12.07 1.84
N LEU A 418 -0.10 -12.51 3.06
CA LEU A 418 -0.58 -13.84 3.36
C LEU A 418 -1.60 -13.79 4.50
N ILE A 419 -2.67 -14.54 4.36
CA ILE A 419 -3.66 -14.78 5.40
C ILE A 419 -3.82 -16.28 5.59
N VAL A 420 -3.82 -16.75 6.83
CA VAL A 420 -4.15 -18.14 7.19
C VAL A 420 -5.59 -18.17 7.66
N ASP A 421 -6.40 -19.10 7.15
CA ASP A 421 -7.78 -19.28 7.63
C ASP A 421 -7.84 -19.73 9.10
N SER A 422 -8.98 -19.57 9.74
CA SER A 422 -9.16 -19.90 11.16
C SER A 422 -9.04 -21.41 11.45
N ALA A 423 -9.30 -22.24 10.43
CA ALA A 423 -9.12 -23.69 10.51
C ALA A 423 -7.65 -24.11 10.38
N LYS A 424 -6.78 -23.22 9.92
CA LYS A 424 -5.37 -23.51 9.56
C LYS A 424 -5.23 -24.57 8.47
N GLU A 425 -6.23 -24.66 7.60
CA GLU A 425 -6.23 -25.58 6.47
C GLU A 425 -5.72 -24.94 5.19
N ASN A 426 -5.97 -23.64 5.01
CA ASN A 426 -5.60 -22.89 3.81
C ASN A 426 -4.88 -21.58 4.15
N MET A 427 -4.04 -21.17 3.22
CA MET A 427 -3.50 -19.82 3.19
C MET A 427 -3.86 -19.13 1.87
N TYR A 428 -4.15 -17.85 1.96
CA TYR A 428 -4.43 -16.97 0.83
C TYR A 428 -3.23 -16.08 0.62
N VAL A 429 -2.62 -16.18 -0.56
CA VAL A 429 -1.39 -15.47 -0.90
C VAL A 429 -1.67 -14.45 -1.98
N ILE A 430 -1.41 -13.18 -1.66
CA ILE A 430 -1.61 -12.06 -2.59
C ILE A 430 -0.26 -11.77 -3.25
N ASN A 431 -0.24 -11.80 -4.58
CA ASN A 431 0.98 -11.67 -5.36
C ASN A 431 1.03 -10.30 -6.08
N THR A 432 2.21 -9.75 -6.16
CA THR A 432 2.49 -8.43 -6.74
C THR A 432 1.92 -8.22 -8.16
N LEU A 433 1.85 -9.27 -8.97
CA LEU A 433 1.34 -9.21 -10.34
C LEU A 433 -0.13 -9.59 -10.44
N SER A 434 -0.97 -8.84 -9.72
CA SER A 434 -2.44 -8.81 -9.90
C SER A 434 -3.10 -10.19 -9.82
N ASN A 435 -2.70 -11.01 -8.84
CA ASN A 435 -3.39 -12.25 -8.56
C ASN A 435 -3.33 -12.63 -7.08
N ALA A 436 -4.27 -13.47 -6.67
CA ALA A 436 -4.26 -14.16 -5.39
C ALA A 436 -4.34 -15.66 -5.61
N SER A 437 -3.83 -16.44 -4.66
CA SER A 437 -3.84 -17.91 -4.70
C SER A 437 -4.32 -18.46 -3.38
N LYS A 438 -5.11 -19.53 -3.42
CA LYS A 438 -5.45 -20.35 -2.26
C LYS A 438 -4.60 -21.61 -2.29
N ILE A 439 -3.91 -21.86 -1.19
CA ILE A 439 -2.96 -22.97 -1.04
C ILE A 439 -3.34 -23.78 0.19
N ASN A 440 -3.50 -25.08 0.03
CA ASN A 440 -3.73 -25.98 1.15
C ASN A 440 -2.43 -26.14 1.97
N ILE A 441 -2.50 -25.89 3.26
CA ILE A 441 -1.31 -25.84 4.14
C ILE A 441 -0.70 -27.22 4.36
N GLU A 442 -1.52 -28.28 4.44
CA GLU A 442 -1.02 -29.63 4.68
C GLU A 442 -0.28 -30.19 3.46
N THR A 443 -0.88 -30.02 2.29
CA THR A 443 -0.38 -30.65 1.04
C THR A 443 0.52 -29.75 0.21
N GLY A 444 0.45 -28.43 0.41
CA GLY A 444 1.06 -27.43 -0.48
C GLY A 444 0.34 -27.32 -1.84
N GLY A 445 -0.80 -27.97 -2.00
CA GLY A 445 -1.59 -27.93 -3.22
C GLY A 445 -2.24 -26.56 -3.44
N ILE A 446 -2.09 -26.05 -4.67
CA ILE A 446 -2.74 -24.80 -5.07
C ILE A 446 -4.15 -25.13 -5.54
N GLU A 447 -5.17 -24.65 -4.83
CA GLU A 447 -6.56 -24.89 -5.19
C GLU A 447 -7.00 -24.00 -6.35
N TRP A 448 -6.64 -22.71 -6.28
CA TRP A 448 -6.86 -21.76 -7.37
C TRP A 448 -5.81 -20.64 -7.36
N THR A 449 -5.64 -20.01 -8.52
CA THR A 449 -4.92 -18.74 -8.70
C THR A 449 -5.73 -17.88 -9.66
N ASN A 450 -6.25 -16.76 -9.19
CA ASN A 450 -7.14 -15.89 -9.93
C ASN A 450 -6.74 -14.42 -9.86
N GLY A 451 -7.21 -13.63 -10.83
CA GLY A 451 -6.89 -12.23 -10.97
C GLY A 451 -7.55 -11.35 -9.89
N THR A 452 -6.80 -10.37 -9.44
CA THR A 452 -7.25 -9.23 -8.61
C THR A 452 -7.24 -7.95 -9.45
N GLY A 453 -7.45 -6.80 -8.83
CA GLY A 453 -7.10 -5.51 -9.42
C GLY A 453 -5.59 -5.32 -9.56
N ILE A 454 -5.17 -4.11 -9.91
CA ILE A 454 -3.79 -3.83 -10.31
C ILE A 454 -2.88 -3.73 -9.08
N GLY A 455 -1.78 -4.50 -9.10
CA GLY A 455 -0.72 -4.43 -8.11
C GLY A 455 -1.19 -4.57 -6.66
N PRO A 456 -1.88 -5.66 -6.30
CA PRO A 456 -2.46 -5.84 -4.98
C PRO A 456 -1.40 -5.90 -3.89
N TYR A 457 -1.79 -5.54 -2.68
CA TYR A 457 -0.88 -5.52 -1.54
C TYR A 457 -1.46 -6.26 -0.32
N GLY A 458 -2.19 -5.58 0.56
CA GLY A 458 -2.77 -6.19 1.74
C GLY A 458 -4.12 -6.84 1.50
N GLY A 459 -4.56 -7.70 2.40
CA GLY A 459 -5.87 -8.33 2.34
C GLY A 459 -6.34 -8.90 3.66
N SER A 460 -7.63 -9.21 3.73
CA SER A 460 -8.28 -9.84 4.88
C SER A 460 -9.43 -10.73 4.44
N LEU A 461 -9.69 -11.77 5.21
CA LEU A 461 -10.95 -12.52 5.10
C LEU A 461 -12.05 -11.78 5.86
N ASN A 462 -13.31 -11.95 5.43
CA ASN A 462 -14.48 -11.57 6.22
C ASN A 462 -14.72 -12.57 7.39
N ALA A 463 -15.70 -12.30 8.26
CA ALA A 463 -15.87 -13.05 9.49
C ALA A 463 -16.24 -14.53 9.30
N ASP A 464 -16.96 -14.86 8.24
CA ASP A 464 -17.33 -16.25 7.89
C ASP A 464 -16.36 -16.91 6.90
N GLU A 465 -15.29 -16.21 6.54
CA GLU A 465 -14.22 -16.66 5.64
C GLU A 465 -14.70 -17.03 4.23
N THR A 466 -15.86 -16.53 3.83
CA THR A 466 -16.41 -16.75 2.48
C THR A 466 -15.85 -15.78 1.46
N GLU A 467 -15.28 -14.65 1.90
CA GLU A 467 -14.73 -13.62 1.04
C GLU A 467 -13.30 -13.24 1.43
N LEU A 468 -12.46 -13.12 0.41
CA LEU A 468 -11.14 -12.49 0.49
C LEU A 468 -11.22 -11.08 -0.09
N TRP A 469 -10.97 -10.08 0.74
CA TRP A 469 -10.89 -8.68 0.35
C TRP A 469 -9.44 -8.30 0.10
N VAL A 470 -9.14 -7.75 -1.07
CA VAL A 470 -7.77 -7.46 -1.54
C VAL A 470 -7.63 -5.99 -1.88
N ALA A 471 -6.69 -5.31 -1.26
CA ALA A 471 -6.33 -3.93 -1.57
C ALA A 471 -5.46 -3.86 -2.84
N ASP A 472 -5.95 -3.20 -3.88
CA ASP A 472 -5.26 -3.06 -5.15
C ASP A 472 -4.44 -1.76 -5.17
N LYS A 473 -3.27 -1.79 -4.54
CA LYS A 473 -2.39 -0.63 -4.31
C LYS A 473 -1.79 -0.04 -5.59
N GLY A 474 -1.54 -0.89 -6.59
CA GLY A 474 -0.93 -0.48 -7.86
C GLY A 474 0.59 -0.32 -7.84
N GLU A 475 1.25 -0.49 -6.70
CA GLU A 475 2.67 -0.17 -6.51
C GLU A 475 3.60 -0.90 -7.49
N ALA A 476 3.46 -2.20 -7.61
CA ALA A 476 4.33 -3.00 -8.47
C ALA A 476 4.06 -2.83 -9.96
N ALA A 477 2.90 -2.31 -10.31
CA ALA A 477 2.53 -2.02 -11.69
C ALA A 477 2.87 -0.58 -12.10
N GLY A 478 3.45 0.23 -11.18
CA GLY A 478 3.69 1.65 -11.41
C GLY A 478 2.39 2.44 -11.59
N HIS A 479 1.28 1.92 -11.05
CA HIS A 479 -0.05 2.51 -11.16
C HIS A 479 -0.57 2.90 -9.77
N LEU A 480 -1.42 3.90 -9.71
CA LEU A 480 -2.15 4.26 -8.49
C LEU A 480 -3.42 3.41 -8.41
N GLY A 481 -3.35 2.31 -7.68
CA GLY A 481 -4.52 1.48 -7.43
C GLY A 481 -5.55 2.23 -6.60
N ARG A 482 -6.83 1.97 -6.87
CA ARG A 482 -7.96 2.67 -6.24
C ARG A 482 -9.03 1.71 -5.75
N THR A 483 -8.85 0.44 -5.98
CA THR A 483 -9.92 -0.53 -5.82
C THR A 483 -9.63 -1.52 -4.71
N ILE A 484 -10.68 -2.10 -4.20
CA ILE A 484 -10.66 -3.28 -3.36
C ILE A 484 -11.36 -4.37 -4.17
N THR A 485 -10.66 -5.45 -4.47
CA THR A 485 -11.25 -6.61 -5.12
C THR A 485 -11.77 -7.57 -4.05
N VAL A 486 -13.08 -7.87 -4.08
CA VAL A 486 -13.69 -8.87 -3.23
C VAL A 486 -13.79 -10.18 -4.01
N MET A 487 -13.23 -11.26 -3.46
CA MET A 487 -13.15 -12.57 -4.10
C MET A 487 -13.87 -13.61 -3.26
N ASP A 488 -14.64 -14.47 -3.89
CA ASP A 488 -15.21 -15.67 -3.27
C ASP A 488 -14.10 -16.68 -2.96
N THR A 489 -14.01 -17.14 -1.72
CA THR A 489 -12.90 -18.00 -1.26
C THR A 489 -12.96 -19.43 -1.76
N GLU A 490 -14.13 -19.92 -2.18
CA GLU A 490 -14.29 -21.26 -2.74
C GLU A 490 -13.83 -21.31 -4.20
N SER A 491 -14.33 -20.39 -5.02
CA SER A 491 -14.03 -20.34 -6.45
C SER A 491 -12.80 -19.50 -6.81
N GLY A 492 -12.43 -18.57 -5.96
CA GLY A 492 -11.40 -17.56 -6.21
C GLY A 492 -11.80 -16.48 -7.22
N HIS A 493 -13.07 -16.43 -7.63
CA HIS A 493 -13.51 -15.40 -8.58
C HIS A 493 -13.82 -14.09 -7.87
N ALA A 494 -13.47 -12.97 -8.51
CA ALA A 494 -13.89 -11.65 -8.06
C ALA A 494 -15.42 -11.54 -8.16
N VAL A 495 -16.06 -11.19 -7.06
CA VAL A 495 -17.53 -11.02 -6.97
C VAL A 495 -17.91 -9.55 -7.02
N GLU A 496 -17.00 -8.66 -6.59
CA GLU A 496 -17.21 -7.23 -6.63
C GLU A 496 -15.89 -6.46 -6.64
N THR A 497 -15.93 -5.22 -7.10
CA THR A 497 -14.82 -4.26 -7.04
C THR A 497 -15.33 -2.97 -6.41
N LEU A 498 -14.74 -2.58 -5.28
CA LEU A 498 -15.12 -1.40 -4.51
C LEU A 498 -14.07 -0.31 -4.69
N TYR A 499 -14.44 0.94 -4.42
CA TYR A 499 -13.49 2.04 -4.41
C TYR A 499 -12.77 2.11 -3.05
N GLY A 500 -11.46 2.06 -3.01
CA GLY A 500 -10.66 2.07 -1.77
C GLY A 500 -9.83 3.34 -1.54
N GLY A 501 -10.01 4.36 -2.38
CA GLY A 501 -9.14 5.54 -2.40
C GLY A 501 -7.82 5.30 -3.13
N TYR A 502 -7.06 6.36 -3.38
CA TYR A 502 -5.77 6.25 -4.09
C TYR A 502 -4.72 5.50 -3.26
N LYS A 503 -4.04 4.56 -3.91
CA LYS A 503 -3.03 3.71 -3.27
C LYS A 503 -3.60 3.02 -2.03
N VAL A 504 -4.75 2.38 -2.16
CA VAL A 504 -5.29 1.55 -1.09
C VAL A 504 -4.28 0.46 -0.74
N ASP A 505 -3.84 0.43 0.51
CA ASP A 505 -2.70 -0.38 0.93
C ASP A 505 -3.12 -1.65 1.66
N HIS A 506 -3.91 -1.50 2.70
CA HIS A 506 -4.41 -2.61 3.47
C HIS A 506 -5.92 -2.59 3.57
N VAL A 507 -6.50 -3.77 3.69
CA VAL A 507 -7.88 -3.97 4.13
C VAL A 507 -7.86 -4.93 5.32
N LEU A 508 -8.55 -4.58 6.39
CA LEU A 508 -8.54 -5.32 7.64
C LEU A 508 -9.97 -5.46 8.19
N LEU A 509 -10.34 -6.69 8.50
CA LEU A 509 -11.59 -6.95 9.23
C LEU A 509 -11.46 -6.42 10.66
N ALA A 510 -12.38 -5.57 11.07
CA ALA A 510 -12.46 -5.04 12.42
C ALA A 510 -12.76 -6.13 13.46
N PRO A 511 -12.42 -5.92 14.74
CA PRO A 511 -12.67 -6.91 15.80
C PRO A 511 -14.14 -7.28 15.99
N ASN A 512 -15.08 -6.41 15.58
CA ASN A 512 -16.52 -6.68 15.64
C ASN A 512 -17.01 -7.65 14.55
N GLY A 513 -16.18 -7.93 13.54
CA GLY A 513 -16.50 -8.85 12.45
C GLY A 513 -17.50 -8.33 11.42
N ARG A 514 -17.90 -7.06 11.50
CA ARG A 514 -18.94 -6.46 10.65
C ARG A 514 -18.41 -5.40 9.69
N GLU A 515 -17.20 -4.94 9.90
CA GLU A 515 -16.62 -3.82 9.17
C GLU A 515 -15.29 -4.21 8.55
N MET A 516 -15.10 -3.86 7.28
CA MET A 516 -13.83 -3.94 6.59
C MET A 516 -13.25 -2.53 6.44
N TRP A 517 -12.09 -2.30 7.03
CA TRP A 517 -11.43 -1.00 7.03
C TRP A 517 -10.26 -1.01 6.03
N ALA A 518 -10.26 -0.05 5.11
CA ALA A 518 -9.22 0.10 4.09
C ALA A 518 -8.42 1.38 4.32
N THR A 519 -7.10 1.27 4.22
CA THR A 519 -6.18 2.41 4.33
C THR A 519 -5.85 2.96 2.95
N SER A 520 -6.07 4.25 2.72
CA SER A 520 -5.72 4.95 1.49
C SER A 520 -4.48 5.82 1.71
N ASN A 521 -3.33 5.29 1.31
CA ASN A 521 -2.05 5.97 1.49
C ASN A 521 -1.96 7.28 0.71
N GLY A 522 -2.56 7.32 -0.48
CA GLY A 522 -2.48 8.48 -1.35
C GLY A 522 -3.38 9.64 -0.95
N GLU A 523 -4.39 9.40 -0.11
CA GLU A 523 -5.36 10.41 0.31
C GLU A 523 -5.29 10.73 1.80
N GLY A 524 -4.62 9.92 2.60
CA GLY A 524 -4.63 10.04 4.05
C GLY A 524 -6.03 9.79 4.64
N ARG A 525 -6.68 8.70 4.19
CA ARG A 525 -8.06 8.36 4.56
C ARG A 525 -8.20 6.90 4.91
N LEU A 526 -9.20 6.62 5.73
CA LEU A 526 -9.70 5.26 5.93
C LEU A 526 -11.09 5.16 5.32
N TYR A 527 -11.35 4.07 4.60
CA TYR A 527 -12.65 3.74 4.05
C TYR A 527 -13.19 2.54 4.81
N VAL A 528 -14.39 2.66 5.37
CA VAL A 528 -15.02 1.63 6.18
C VAL A 528 -16.24 1.10 5.44
N TYR A 529 -16.28 -0.19 5.21
CA TYR A 529 -17.34 -0.91 4.52
C TYR A 529 -18.04 -1.87 5.46
N ASP A 530 -19.34 -2.04 5.30
CA ASP A 530 -20.08 -3.16 5.86
C ASP A 530 -19.67 -4.45 5.13
N THR A 531 -19.46 -5.55 5.87
CA THR A 531 -19.04 -6.82 5.27
C THR A 531 -20.18 -7.65 4.67
N ASP A 532 -21.44 -7.39 5.06
CA ASP A 532 -22.60 -8.15 4.60
C ASP A 532 -23.10 -7.66 3.23
N ASP A 533 -23.25 -6.34 3.08
CA ASP A 533 -23.77 -5.74 1.84
C ASP A 533 -22.72 -4.95 1.03
N ARG A 534 -21.51 -4.81 1.57
CA ARG A 534 -20.36 -4.10 1.00
C ARG A 534 -20.62 -2.60 0.77
N GLU A 535 -21.60 -2.02 1.46
CA GLU A 535 -21.86 -0.59 1.41
C GLU A 535 -20.80 0.21 2.17
N LEU A 536 -20.43 1.37 1.63
CA LEU A 536 -19.52 2.29 2.29
C LEU A 536 -20.22 2.97 3.48
N ILE A 537 -19.80 2.64 4.70
CA ILE A 537 -20.35 3.20 5.94
C ILE A 537 -19.77 4.59 6.22
N LYS A 538 -18.44 4.73 6.11
CA LYS A 538 -17.74 5.93 6.57
C LYS A 538 -16.44 6.14 5.78
N VAL A 539 -16.10 7.41 5.61
CA VAL A 539 -14.76 7.85 5.23
C VAL A 539 -14.21 8.68 6.38
N ILE A 540 -13.01 8.33 6.85
CA ILE A 540 -12.37 8.99 7.98
C ILE A 540 -11.14 9.72 7.44
N ASP A 541 -11.11 11.05 7.55
CA ASP A 541 -9.95 11.85 7.17
C ASP A 541 -8.88 11.78 8.26
N MET A 542 -7.65 11.43 7.88
CA MET A 542 -6.51 11.47 8.80
C MET A 542 -5.99 12.90 8.93
N PRO A 543 -5.65 13.34 10.15
CA PRO A 543 -5.03 14.65 10.35
C PRO A 543 -3.76 14.80 9.51
N GLY A 544 -3.58 15.96 8.87
CA GLY A 544 -2.37 16.28 8.10
C GLY A 544 -2.23 15.56 6.77
N ASN A 545 -3.27 14.88 6.27
CA ASN A 545 -3.33 14.21 4.95
C ASN A 545 -2.14 13.26 4.68
N GLY A 546 -1.65 12.57 5.69
CA GLY A 546 -0.52 11.68 5.56
C GLY A 546 -0.88 10.31 5.05
N ASP A 547 0.14 9.52 4.79
CA ASP A 547 0.08 8.13 4.36
C ASP A 547 -0.48 7.24 5.49
N ALA A 548 -1.74 6.87 5.42
CA ALA A 548 -2.37 5.92 6.33
C ALA A 548 -1.92 4.50 5.98
N HIS A 549 -1.23 3.82 6.92
CA HIS A 549 -0.47 2.60 6.59
C HIS A 549 -0.65 1.46 7.56
N GLY A 550 -1.81 1.24 8.03
CA GLY A 550 -2.14 0.09 8.85
C GLY A 550 -2.74 0.44 10.20
N LEU A 551 -3.68 -0.38 10.58
CA LEU A 551 -4.56 -0.17 11.71
C LEU A 551 -4.28 -1.18 12.83
N ILE A 552 -4.45 -0.70 14.06
CA ILE A 552 -4.44 -1.53 15.25
C ILE A 552 -5.66 -1.17 16.09
N TRP A 553 -6.33 -2.16 16.64
CA TRP A 553 -7.42 -1.95 17.59
C TRP A 553 -6.99 -2.35 18.99
N VAL A 554 -7.19 -1.43 19.93
CA VAL A 554 -6.91 -1.61 21.34
C VAL A 554 -8.22 -1.54 22.11
N HIS A 555 -8.52 -2.58 22.85
CA HIS A 555 -9.67 -2.62 23.75
C HIS A 555 -9.24 -2.31 25.17
N TYR A 556 -9.92 -1.37 25.80
CA TYR A 556 -9.77 -1.05 27.22
C TYR A 556 -10.88 -1.78 27.99
N ASP A 557 -10.51 -2.70 28.84
CA ASP A 557 -11.48 -3.47 29.60
C ASP A 557 -12.28 -2.59 30.61
N LYS A 558 -13.19 -3.19 31.35
CA LYS A 558 -13.99 -2.48 32.38
C LYS A 558 -13.17 -1.80 33.49
N ASN A 559 -11.90 -2.13 33.61
CA ASN A 559 -10.95 -1.50 34.54
C ASN A 559 -9.99 -0.55 33.81
N SER A 560 -10.24 -0.22 32.56
CA SER A 560 -9.37 0.58 31.67
C SER A 560 -7.99 -0.05 31.44
N VAL A 561 -7.88 -1.38 31.49
CA VAL A 561 -6.65 -2.08 31.15
C VAL A 561 -6.64 -2.30 29.63
N PRO A 562 -5.65 -1.74 28.90
CA PRO A 562 -5.56 -1.89 27.46
C PRO A 562 -5.03 -3.27 27.05
N ARG A 563 -5.42 -3.69 25.86
CA ARG A 563 -4.81 -4.82 25.13
C ARG A 563 -5.05 -4.65 23.64
N VAL A 564 -4.11 -5.05 22.83
CA VAL A 564 -4.34 -5.17 21.40
C VAL A 564 -5.30 -6.32 21.15
N VAL A 565 -6.35 -6.08 20.35
CA VAL A 565 -7.35 -7.09 19.98
C VAL A 565 -7.28 -7.43 18.48
N ARG A 566 -6.71 -6.53 17.67
CA ARG A 566 -6.48 -6.73 16.24
C ARG A 566 -5.33 -5.85 15.79
N ASP A 567 -4.43 -6.39 15.01
CA ASP A 567 -3.41 -5.68 14.25
C ASP A 567 -3.39 -6.13 12.78
N GLN A 568 -2.39 -5.78 12.02
CA GLN A 568 -2.28 -6.17 10.62
C GLN A 568 -2.13 -7.69 10.43
N GLY A 569 -1.52 -8.35 11.38
CA GLY A 569 -1.23 -9.78 11.30
C GLY A 569 -2.40 -10.65 11.74
N ASN A 570 -3.02 -10.33 12.87
CA ASN A 570 -3.95 -11.27 13.49
C ASN A 570 -4.94 -10.61 14.47
N PHE A 571 -5.86 -11.43 14.97
CA PHE A 571 -6.69 -11.14 16.12
C PHE A 571 -6.01 -11.64 17.40
N HIS A 572 -6.20 -10.93 18.52
CA HIS A 572 -5.48 -11.17 19.76
C HIS A 572 -6.41 -11.20 20.97
N GLY A 573 -5.87 -11.63 22.12
CA GLY A 573 -6.57 -11.61 23.40
C GLY A 573 -7.85 -12.46 23.44
N GLY A 574 -7.94 -13.49 22.58
CA GLY A 574 -9.10 -14.36 22.47
C GLY A 574 -10.24 -13.79 21.63
N ILE A 575 -10.14 -12.56 21.16
CA ILE A 575 -11.07 -11.96 20.20
C ILE A 575 -10.71 -12.49 18.82
N ASN A 576 -11.68 -13.06 18.11
CA ASN A 576 -11.56 -13.43 16.71
C ASN A 576 -12.96 -13.70 16.11
N PRO A 577 -13.45 -12.81 15.26
CA PRO A 577 -14.74 -12.98 14.58
C PRO A 577 -14.86 -14.28 13.76
N MET A 578 -13.75 -14.71 13.13
CA MET A 578 -13.72 -15.90 12.27
C MET A 578 -13.96 -17.21 13.03
N ILE A 579 -13.78 -17.23 14.34
CA ILE A 579 -14.12 -18.38 15.21
C ILE A 579 -15.38 -18.13 16.04
N GLY A 580 -16.16 -17.13 15.68
CA GLY A 580 -17.41 -16.79 16.37
C GLY A 580 -17.22 -16.06 17.72
N ASN A 581 -16.08 -15.41 17.91
CA ASN A 581 -15.79 -14.62 19.11
C ASN A 581 -15.46 -13.15 18.77
N PRO A 582 -16.41 -12.39 18.17
CA PRO A 582 -16.22 -10.97 17.89
C PRO A 582 -16.20 -10.15 19.18
N LEU A 583 -15.66 -8.96 19.12
CA LEU A 583 -15.75 -7.94 20.15
C LEU A 583 -16.92 -7.01 19.83
N ASP A 584 -17.99 -7.08 20.63
CA ASP A 584 -19.08 -6.11 20.50
C ASP A 584 -18.68 -4.76 21.11
N TYR A 585 -18.77 -3.70 20.30
CA TYR A 585 -18.59 -2.29 20.67
C TYR A 585 -19.45 -1.38 19.81
#